data_f36a7d17a496ca7e961c499396d1a748
#
_entry.id   f36a7d17a496ca7e961c499396d1a748
#
_cell.length_a   1.000
_cell.length_b   1.000
_cell.length_c   1.000
_cell.angle_alpha   90.00
_cell.angle_beta   90.00
_cell.angle_gamma   90.00
#
_symmetry.space_group_name_H-M   'P 1'
#
loop_
_entity.id
_entity.type
_entity.pdbx_description
1 polymer ?
#
loop_
_entity_poly.entity_id
_entity_poly.type
_entity_poly.pdbx_seq_one_letter_code
_entity_poly.pdbx_strand_id
1 'polypeptide(L)'
;MNRANRANLPAAILVFALLGWNVMLLLFAGTVLAGITGIVNGAFDFWGMLDLIGKGTLGMSETLIVAILAGGLLQTIRRNGGIGYIMEKIKKPVHTARGCEFGVLVLVAVINLFTANNTVAIVIAGPIARELSEQYHCSAKRIASILDTGSCVVQGMIPYGAQILIAAGVAQTSNLDVSSLSLVGSLFYPMLLGVCLIGAIAIHKEKTAAAAA
;
A
#
# COMPACT_ATOMS: atom_id res chain seq x y z
N MET A 1 -20.86 5.16 -25.74
CA MET A 1 -20.97 5.17 -24.26
C MET A 1 -20.58 6.52 -23.75
N ASN A 2 -21.53 7.25 -23.10
CA ASN A 2 -21.32 8.61 -22.63
C ASN A 2 -20.18 8.66 -21.62
N ARG A 3 -19.26 9.63 -21.71
CA ARG A 3 -18.11 9.77 -20.78
C ARG A 3 -18.54 9.81 -19.30
N ALA A 4 -19.75 10.32 -19.03
CA ALA A 4 -20.34 10.35 -17.70
C ALA A 4 -20.55 8.95 -17.10
N ASN A 5 -21.02 7.96 -17.86
CA ASN A 5 -21.26 6.61 -17.36
C ASN A 5 -19.97 5.83 -17.05
N ARG A 6 -18.84 6.20 -17.65
CA ARG A 6 -17.52 5.56 -17.34
C ARG A 6 -16.95 5.97 -16.00
N ALA A 7 -17.28 7.18 -15.53
CA ALA A 7 -16.78 7.71 -14.26
C ALA A 7 -17.71 7.34 -13.07
N ASN A 8 -19.00 7.13 -13.31
CA ASN A 8 -19.98 6.91 -12.24
C ASN A 8 -19.81 5.57 -11.52
N LEU A 9 -19.45 4.49 -12.23
CA LEU A 9 -19.28 3.17 -11.62
C LEU A 9 -18.08 3.10 -10.65
N PRO A 10 -16.87 3.55 -11.02
CA PRO A 10 -15.75 3.65 -10.08
C PRO A 10 -16.02 4.57 -8.90
N ALA A 11 -16.68 5.71 -9.14
CA ALA A 11 -17.07 6.66 -8.09
C ALA A 11 -18.06 6.03 -7.10
N ALA A 12 -19.07 5.31 -7.60
CA ALA A 12 -20.03 4.60 -6.74
C ALA A 12 -19.34 3.53 -5.89
N ILE A 13 -18.44 2.72 -6.46
CA ILE A 13 -17.66 1.73 -5.72
C ILE A 13 -16.86 2.40 -4.60
N LEU A 14 -16.22 3.53 -4.89
CA LEU A 14 -15.45 4.29 -3.90
C LEU A 14 -16.34 4.79 -2.76
N VAL A 15 -17.49 5.37 -3.07
CA VAL A 15 -18.44 5.88 -2.06
C VAL A 15 -18.94 4.75 -1.17
N PHE A 16 -19.35 3.61 -1.72
CA PHE A 16 -19.81 2.46 -0.93
C PHE A 16 -18.69 1.83 -0.10
N ALA A 17 -17.45 1.83 -0.59
CA ALA A 17 -16.28 1.39 0.17
C ALA A 17 -16.04 2.31 1.39
N LEU A 18 -16.18 3.64 1.22
CA LEU A 18 -16.08 4.62 2.31
C LEU A 18 -17.22 4.48 3.34
N LEU A 19 -18.39 4.00 2.92
CA LEU A 19 -19.51 3.68 3.80
C LEU A 19 -19.30 2.38 4.61
N GLY A 20 -18.16 1.71 4.44
CA GLY A 20 -17.80 0.52 5.21
C GLY A 20 -18.33 -0.80 4.65
N TRP A 21 -18.82 -0.82 3.42
CA TRP A 21 -19.23 -2.06 2.77
C TRP A 21 -18.02 -2.93 2.44
N ASN A 22 -18.25 -4.24 2.35
CA ASN A 22 -17.18 -5.18 2.05
C ASN A 22 -16.59 -4.91 0.65
N VAL A 23 -15.33 -4.48 0.62
CA VAL A 23 -14.63 -4.08 -0.61
C VAL A 23 -14.57 -5.21 -1.64
N MET A 24 -14.43 -6.47 -1.20
CA MET A 24 -14.40 -7.63 -2.11
C MET A 24 -15.74 -7.81 -2.84
N LEU A 25 -16.86 -7.68 -2.10
CA LEU A 25 -18.19 -7.73 -2.71
C LEU A 25 -18.42 -6.57 -3.66
N LEU A 26 -17.98 -5.36 -3.30
CA LEU A 26 -18.10 -4.18 -4.16
C LEU A 26 -17.31 -4.31 -5.47
N LEU A 27 -16.08 -4.81 -5.39
CA LEU A 27 -15.26 -5.03 -6.58
C LEU A 27 -15.85 -6.13 -7.47
N PHE A 28 -16.33 -7.22 -6.89
CA PHE A 28 -16.99 -8.28 -7.63
C PHE A 28 -18.28 -7.78 -8.32
N ALA A 29 -19.16 -7.11 -7.56
CA ALA A 29 -20.38 -6.53 -8.10
C ALA A 29 -20.08 -5.48 -9.19
N GLY A 30 -19.06 -4.64 -8.97
CA GLY A 30 -18.60 -3.66 -9.95
C GLY A 30 -18.12 -4.30 -11.25
N THR A 31 -17.36 -5.39 -11.15
CA THR A 31 -16.89 -6.15 -12.33
C THR A 31 -18.06 -6.77 -13.09
N VAL A 32 -19.02 -7.38 -12.40
CA VAL A 32 -20.22 -7.94 -13.01
C VAL A 32 -21.06 -6.86 -13.70
N LEU A 33 -21.30 -5.73 -13.03
CA LEU A 33 -22.04 -4.61 -13.60
C LEU A 33 -21.34 -4.00 -14.82
N ALA A 34 -20.02 -3.87 -14.76
CA ALA A 34 -19.22 -3.39 -15.89
C ALA A 34 -19.31 -4.36 -17.09
N GLY A 35 -19.28 -5.67 -16.84
CA GLY A 35 -19.48 -6.71 -17.83
C GLY A 35 -20.85 -6.61 -18.51
N ILE A 36 -21.91 -6.58 -17.70
CA ILE A 36 -23.30 -6.47 -18.20
C ILE A 36 -23.48 -5.19 -19.04
N THR A 37 -23.03 -4.06 -18.51
CA THR A 37 -23.15 -2.78 -19.23
C THR A 37 -22.32 -2.76 -20.50
N GLY A 38 -21.17 -3.43 -20.53
CA GLY A 38 -20.34 -3.57 -21.73
C GLY A 38 -21.03 -4.38 -22.82
N ILE A 39 -21.65 -5.52 -22.46
CA ILE A 39 -22.41 -6.36 -23.39
C ILE A 39 -23.65 -5.63 -23.93
N VAL A 40 -24.43 -4.99 -23.04
CA VAL A 40 -25.65 -4.25 -23.43
C VAL A 40 -25.33 -3.08 -24.37
N ASN A 41 -24.18 -2.44 -24.19
CA ASN A 41 -23.74 -1.34 -25.08
C ASN A 41 -22.99 -1.84 -26.34
N GLY A 42 -22.90 -3.15 -26.56
CA GLY A 42 -22.21 -3.71 -27.72
C GLY A 42 -20.70 -3.46 -27.78
N ALA A 43 -20.08 -3.19 -26.62
CA ALA A 43 -18.63 -2.95 -26.55
C ALA A 43 -17.84 -4.26 -26.73
N PHE A 44 -18.40 -5.37 -26.29
CA PHE A 44 -17.90 -6.75 -26.43
C PHE A 44 -19.05 -7.73 -26.23
N ASP A 45 -18.88 -8.95 -26.72
CA ASP A 45 -19.79 -10.07 -26.47
C ASP A 45 -19.42 -10.83 -25.19
N PHE A 46 -20.16 -11.88 -24.87
CA PHE A 46 -19.91 -12.70 -23.69
C PHE A 46 -18.48 -13.30 -23.68
N TRP A 47 -18.03 -13.77 -24.85
CA TRP A 47 -16.68 -14.34 -24.99
C TRP A 47 -15.60 -13.27 -24.84
N GLY A 48 -15.83 -12.08 -25.37
CA GLY A 48 -14.96 -10.91 -25.18
C GLY A 48 -14.86 -10.49 -23.71
N MET A 49 -15.94 -10.59 -22.94
CA MET A 49 -15.90 -10.35 -21.48
C MET A 49 -14.97 -11.35 -20.77
N LEU A 50 -15.07 -12.65 -21.12
CA LEU A 50 -14.20 -13.68 -20.54
C LEU A 50 -12.73 -13.46 -20.89
N ASP A 51 -12.44 -13.07 -22.13
CA ASP A 51 -11.08 -12.72 -22.57
C ASP A 51 -10.52 -11.52 -21.79
N LEU A 52 -11.33 -10.49 -21.57
CA LEU A 52 -10.93 -9.33 -20.75
C LEU A 52 -10.66 -9.70 -19.30
N ILE A 53 -11.47 -10.57 -18.69
CA ILE A 53 -11.23 -11.10 -17.34
C ILE A 53 -9.92 -11.88 -17.32
N GLY A 54 -9.70 -12.75 -18.31
CA GLY A 54 -8.45 -13.51 -18.45
C GLY A 54 -7.22 -12.60 -18.55
N LYS A 55 -7.28 -11.58 -19.42
CA LYS A 55 -6.21 -10.58 -19.57
C LYS A 55 -5.97 -9.79 -18.28
N GLY A 56 -7.03 -9.40 -17.58
CA GLY A 56 -6.92 -8.72 -16.28
C GLY A 56 -6.23 -9.59 -15.22
N THR A 57 -6.60 -10.88 -15.16
CA THR A 57 -5.98 -11.86 -14.25
C THR A 57 -4.50 -12.07 -14.59
N LEU A 58 -4.16 -12.23 -15.87
CA LEU A 58 -2.78 -12.36 -16.31
C LEU A 58 -1.97 -11.09 -16.03
N GLY A 59 -2.55 -9.91 -16.17
CA GLY A 59 -1.90 -8.65 -15.81
C GLY A 59 -1.56 -8.53 -14.32
N MET A 60 -2.25 -9.27 -13.45
CA MET A 60 -1.96 -9.32 -12.01
C MET A 60 -1.05 -10.49 -11.61
N SER A 61 -0.73 -11.39 -12.51
CA SER A 61 0.03 -12.62 -12.22
C SER A 61 1.42 -12.34 -11.64
N GLU A 62 2.11 -11.33 -12.15
CA GLU A 62 3.40 -10.91 -11.63
C GLU A 62 3.30 -10.49 -10.15
N THR A 63 2.32 -9.69 -9.79
CA THR A 63 2.08 -9.26 -8.41
C THR A 63 1.78 -10.44 -7.48
N LEU A 64 0.98 -11.41 -7.95
CA LEU A 64 0.66 -12.64 -7.20
C LEU A 64 1.92 -13.50 -6.97
N ILE A 65 2.73 -13.70 -8.00
CA ILE A 65 3.98 -14.46 -7.91
C ILE A 65 4.94 -13.79 -6.91
N VAL A 66 5.11 -12.47 -7.02
CA VAL A 66 5.96 -11.70 -6.10
C VAL A 66 5.44 -11.82 -4.67
N ALA A 67 4.14 -11.72 -4.44
CA ALA A 67 3.55 -11.86 -3.09
C ALA A 67 3.80 -13.26 -2.48
N ILE A 68 3.66 -14.33 -3.28
CA ILE A 68 3.90 -15.71 -2.84
C ILE A 68 5.39 -15.90 -2.50
N LEU A 69 6.29 -15.45 -3.37
CA LEU A 69 7.73 -15.57 -3.15
C LEU A 69 8.19 -14.74 -1.95
N ALA A 70 7.67 -13.53 -1.79
CA ALA A 70 7.95 -12.68 -0.63
C ALA A 70 7.46 -13.31 0.68
N GLY A 71 6.29 -13.97 0.66
CA GLY A 71 5.78 -14.74 1.80
C GLY A 71 6.70 -15.90 2.18
N GLY A 72 7.19 -16.64 1.20
CA GLY A 72 8.17 -17.72 1.40
C GLY A 72 9.51 -17.21 1.96
N LEU A 73 10.01 -16.12 1.41
CA LEU A 73 11.23 -15.46 1.89
C LEU A 73 11.07 -14.98 3.33
N LEU A 74 9.94 -14.34 3.65
CA LEU A 74 9.64 -13.90 5.02
C LEU A 74 9.68 -15.07 6.01
N GLN A 75 9.07 -16.20 5.64
CA GLN A 75 9.06 -17.39 6.50
C GLN A 75 10.49 -17.93 6.73
N THR A 76 11.34 -17.88 5.71
CA THR A 76 12.75 -18.26 5.82
C THR A 76 13.51 -17.32 6.75
N ILE A 77 13.31 -15.99 6.59
CA ILE A 77 13.90 -14.96 7.47
C ILE A 77 13.45 -15.17 8.92
N ARG A 78 12.17 -15.47 9.16
CA ARG A 78 11.66 -15.76 10.50
C ARG A 78 12.30 -16.98 11.13
N ARG A 79 12.38 -18.08 10.40
CA ARG A 79 12.97 -19.35 10.90
C ARG A 79 14.45 -19.22 11.25
N ASN A 80 15.19 -18.40 10.51
CA ASN A 80 16.62 -18.15 10.73
C ASN A 80 16.90 -17.01 11.74
N GLY A 81 15.90 -16.54 12.49
CA GLY A 81 16.09 -15.50 13.49
C GLY A 81 16.31 -14.09 12.93
N GLY A 82 16.15 -13.89 11.62
CA GLY A 82 16.38 -12.60 10.97
C GLY A 82 15.47 -11.49 11.53
N ILE A 83 14.24 -11.82 11.90
CA ILE A 83 13.34 -10.85 12.57
C ILE A 83 13.90 -10.46 13.93
N GLY A 84 14.39 -11.42 14.73
CA GLY A 84 15.03 -11.16 16.02
C GLY A 84 16.23 -10.22 15.88
N TYR A 85 17.07 -10.44 14.87
CA TYR A 85 18.21 -9.56 14.57
C TYR A 85 17.77 -8.12 14.21
N ILE A 86 16.76 -7.98 13.35
CA ILE A 86 16.21 -6.67 12.98
C ILE A 86 15.64 -5.96 14.23
N MET A 87 14.89 -6.71 15.05
CA MET A 87 14.32 -6.19 16.31
C MET A 87 15.41 -5.69 17.25
N GLU A 88 16.48 -6.47 17.44
CA GLU A 88 17.61 -6.07 18.31
C GLU A 88 18.29 -4.79 17.79
N LYS A 89 18.47 -4.67 16.48
CA LYS A 89 19.06 -3.46 15.87
C LYS A 89 18.16 -2.23 15.99
N ILE A 90 16.85 -2.40 15.86
CA ILE A 90 15.89 -1.30 15.99
C ILE A 90 15.72 -0.90 17.46
N LYS A 91 15.72 -1.86 18.40
CA LYS A 91 15.60 -1.60 19.84
C LYS A 91 16.75 -0.76 20.40
N LYS A 92 17.97 -0.91 19.88
CA LYS A 92 19.14 -0.17 20.40
C LYS A 92 18.98 1.37 20.41
N PRO A 93 18.51 2.03 19.33
CA PRO A 93 18.30 3.48 19.32
C PRO A 93 16.94 3.92 19.88
N VAL A 94 16.02 2.98 20.17
CA VAL A 94 14.67 3.31 20.62
C VAL A 94 14.62 3.29 22.15
N HIS A 95 14.43 4.47 22.75
CA HIS A 95 14.28 4.63 24.19
C HIS A 95 12.98 5.33 24.58
N THR A 96 12.20 5.80 23.61
CA THR A 96 10.99 6.58 23.82
C THR A 96 9.88 6.13 22.87
N ALA A 97 8.63 6.46 23.17
CA ALA A 97 7.50 6.17 22.27
C ALA A 97 7.67 6.84 20.89
N ARG A 98 8.24 8.06 20.84
CA ARG A 98 8.60 8.73 19.56
C ARG A 98 9.67 7.95 18.80
N GLY A 99 10.68 7.45 19.50
CA GLY A 99 11.70 6.60 18.92
C GLY A 99 11.11 5.32 18.34
N CYS A 100 10.12 4.71 19.02
CA CYS A 100 9.36 3.57 18.53
C CYS A 100 8.60 3.91 17.23
N GLU A 101 7.85 5.01 17.20
CA GLU A 101 7.13 5.49 16.04
C GLU A 101 8.06 5.70 14.83
N PHE A 102 9.20 6.36 15.06
CA PHE A 102 10.20 6.57 14.01
C PHE A 102 10.88 5.26 13.57
N GLY A 103 11.18 4.38 14.52
CA GLY A 103 11.73 3.04 14.23
C GLY A 103 10.80 2.20 13.35
N VAL A 104 9.50 2.25 13.61
CA VAL A 104 8.48 1.57 12.79
C VAL A 104 8.40 2.20 11.39
N LEU A 105 8.47 3.53 11.28
CA LEU A 105 8.52 4.22 9.99
C LEU A 105 9.74 3.79 9.16
N VAL A 106 10.92 3.78 9.76
CA VAL A 106 12.16 3.35 9.09
C VAL A 106 12.08 1.88 8.69
N LEU A 107 11.55 1.04 9.58
CA LEU A 107 11.38 -0.39 9.30
C LEU A 107 10.53 -0.63 8.05
N VAL A 108 9.34 -0.04 8.01
CA VAL A 108 8.43 -0.23 6.86
C VAL A 108 9.00 0.40 5.60
N ALA A 109 9.70 1.52 5.71
CA ALA A 109 10.36 2.17 4.58
C ALA A 109 11.43 1.27 3.96
N VAL A 110 12.31 0.71 4.76
CA VAL A 110 13.37 -0.20 4.29
C VAL A 110 12.77 -1.44 3.64
N ILE A 111 11.79 -2.08 4.29
CA ILE A 111 11.16 -3.28 3.73
C ILE A 111 10.45 -2.94 2.40
N ASN A 112 9.78 -1.80 2.34
CA ASN A 112 9.07 -1.38 1.13
C ASN A 112 10.02 -1.05 -0.04
N LEU A 113 11.19 -0.49 0.23
CA LEU A 113 12.23 -0.31 -0.79
C LEU A 113 12.64 -1.64 -1.43
N PHE A 114 12.75 -2.72 -0.66
CA PHE A 114 13.12 -4.03 -1.20
C PHE A 114 11.97 -4.78 -1.86
N THR A 115 10.74 -4.60 -1.37
CA THR A 115 9.57 -5.34 -1.86
C THR A 115 8.85 -4.60 -2.99
N ALA A 116 9.03 -3.30 -3.10
CA ALA A 116 8.29 -2.39 -4.00
C ALA A 116 6.75 -2.58 -3.92
N ASN A 117 6.26 -3.07 -2.76
CA ASN A 117 4.86 -3.40 -2.53
C ASN A 117 4.47 -3.10 -1.09
N ASN A 118 3.58 -2.12 -0.88
CA ASN A 118 3.16 -1.68 0.44
C ASN A 118 2.45 -2.78 1.24
N THR A 119 1.60 -3.59 0.61
CA THR A 119 0.90 -4.68 1.28
C THR A 119 1.88 -5.71 1.85
N VAL A 120 2.86 -6.12 1.04
CA VAL A 120 3.91 -7.03 1.46
C VAL A 120 4.76 -6.41 2.58
N ALA A 121 5.12 -5.14 2.44
CA ALA A 121 5.90 -4.42 3.45
C ALA A 121 5.15 -4.36 4.80
N ILE A 122 3.84 -4.07 4.79
CA ILE A 122 3.02 -4.04 6.01
C ILE A 122 2.90 -5.44 6.64
N VAL A 123 2.69 -6.47 5.83
CA VAL A 123 2.60 -7.86 6.33
C VAL A 123 3.90 -8.29 7.00
N ILE A 124 5.05 -7.89 6.46
CA ILE A 124 6.36 -8.20 7.03
C ILE A 124 6.64 -7.36 8.28
N ALA A 125 6.40 -6.04 8.21
CA ALA A 125 6.69 -5.11 9.30
C ALA A 125 5.70 -5.23 10.46
N GLY A 126 4.45 -5.60 10.20
CA GLY A 126 3.36 -5.60 11.15
C GLY A 126 3.62 -6.34 12.46
N PRO A 127 4.05 -7.61 12.45
CA PRO A 127 4.38 -8.34 13.66
C PRO A 127 5.49 -7.67 14.49
N ILE A 128 6.49 -7.12 13.82
CA ILE A 128 7.61 -6.41 14.47
C ILE A 128 7.13 -5.11 15.09
N ALA A 129 6.35 -4.34 14.34
CA ALA A 129 5.78 -3.09 14.81
C ALA A 129 4.83 -3.28 16.00
N ARG A 130 4.07 -4.38 16.01
CA ARG A 130 3.21 -4.76 17.14
C ARG A 130 4.03 -5.04 18.40
N GLU A 131 5.08 -5.84 18.30
CA GLU A 131 5.96 -6.14 19.43
C GLU A 131 6.62 -4.88 19.99
N LEU A 132 7.08 -3.97 19.10
CA LEU A 132 7.60 -2.65 19.52
C LEU A 132 6.51 -1.81 20.19
N SER A 133 5.28 -1.80 19.67
CA SER A 133 4.15 -1.09 20.26
C SER A 133 3.86 -1.55 21.70
N GLU A 134 3.85 -2.84 21.92
CA GLU A 134 3.62 -3.44 23.23
C GLU A 134 4.77 -3.11 24.20
N GLN A 135 6.03 -3.20 23.74
CA GLN A 135 7.21 -2.94 24.55
C GLN A 135 7.36 -1.48 24.98
N TYR A 136 7.02 -0.52 24.10
CA TYR A 136 7.15 0.90 24.36
C TYR A 136 5.83 1.59 24.71
N HIS A 137 4.78 0.81 25.00
CA HIS A 137 3.45 1.28 25.38
C HIS A 137 2.84 2.28 24.38
N CYS A 138 3.15 2.13 23.09
CA CYS A 138 2.59 2.95 22.03
C CYS A 138 1.17 2.52 21.71
N SER A 139 0.32 3.45 21.26
CA SER A 139 -1.02 3.11 20.78
C SER A 139 -0.94 2.25 19.51
N ALA A 140 -1.54 1.04 19.55
CA ALA A 140 -1.59 0.14 18.41
C ALA A 140 -2.23 0.79 17.17
N LYS A 141 -3.27 1.62 17.35
CA LYS A 141 -3.91 2.37 16.26
C LYS A 141 -2.94 3.33 15.58
N ARG A 142 -2.10 4.01 16.39
CA ARG A 142 -1.13 4.96 15.88
C ARG A 142 -0.01 4.26 15.13
N ILE A 143 0.52 3.17 15.67
CA ILE A 143 1.53 2.35 15.00
C ILE A 143 1.02 1.77 13.69
N ALA A 144 -0.22 1.27 13.65
CA ALA A 144 -0.85 0.83 12.42
C ALA A 144 -0.99 1.95 11.38
N SER A 145 -1.37 3.16 11.81
CA SER A 145 -1.45 4.34 10.94
C SER A 145 -0.08 4.74 10.38
N ILE A 146 0.98 4.69 11.20
CA ILE A 146 2.35 4.99 10.75
C ILE A 146 2.85 3.94 9.75
N LEU A 147 2.57 2.67 10.01
CA LEU A 147 2.87 1.57 9.09
C LEU A 147 2.22 1.79 7.72
N ASP A 148 0.92 2.04 7.72
CA ASP A 148 0.13 2.23 6.50
C ASP A 148 0.57 3.48 5.74
N THR A 149 0.54 4.64 6.41
CA THR A 149 0.92 5.92 5.79
C THR A 149 2.38 5.91 5.34
N GLY A 150 3.30 5.39 6.16
CA GLY A 150 4.71 5.29 5.83
C GLY A 150 4.97 4.40 4.62
N SER A 151 4.28 3.26 4.53
CA SER A 151 4.39 2.38 3.36
C SER A 151 3.87 3.06 2.09
N CYS A 152 2.74 3.77 2.16
CA CYS A 152 2.18 4.52 1.03
C CYS A 152 3.10 5.65 0.54
N VAL A 153 3.73 6.38 1.48
CA VAL A 153 4.72 7.43 1.13
C VAL A 153 5.87 6.85 0.34
N VAL A 154 6.48 5.79 0.86
CA VAL A 154 7.64 5.17 0.22
C VAL A 154 7.26 4.54 -1.11
N GLN A 155 6.14 3.82 -1.17
CA GLN A 155 5.62 3.22 -2.41
C GLN A 155 5.38 4.27 -3.50
N GLY A 156 4.86 5.44 -3.15
CA GLY A 156 4.64 6.55 -4.08
C GLY A 156 5.92 7.21 -4.57
N MET A 157 7.06 6.97 -3.92
CA MET A 157 8.36 7.56 -4.26
C MET A 157 9.33 6.58 -4.93
N ILE A 158 8.98 5.28 -5.01
CA ILE A 158 9.82 4.25 -5.63
C ILE A 158 9.67 4.29 -7.16
N PRO A 159 10.72 4.65 -7.93
CA PRO A 159 10.61 4.76 -9.40
C PRO A 159 10.38 3.43 -10.12
N TYR A 160 10.72 2.31 -9.49
CA TYR A 160 10.47 0.94 -9.97
C TYR A 160 9.20 0.31 -9.36
N GLY A 161 8.43 1.07 -8.60
CA GLY A 161 7.14 0.62 -8.08
C GLY A 161 6.09 0.47 -9.18
N ALA A 162 5.24 -0.54 -9.06
CA ALA A 162 4.23 -0.85 -10.08
C ALA A 162 3.36 0.36 -10.47
N GLN A 163 3.01 1.21 -9.52
CA GLN A 163 2.22 2.42 -9.74
C GLN A 163 2.90 3.40 -10.69
N ILE A 164 4.19 3.64 -10.48
CA ILE A 164 4.99 4.57 -11.29
C ILE A 164 5.25 3.97 -12.67
N LEU A 165 5.56 2.67 -12.74
CA LEU A 165 5.78 1.99 -14.03
C LEU A 165 4.51 1.97 -14.88
N ILE A 166 3.34 1.71 -14.28
CA ILE A 166 2.06 1.76 -15.00
C ILE A 166 1.79 3.18 -15.49
N ALA A 167 2.01 4.20 -14.65
CA ALA A 167 1.80 5.59 -15.04
C ALA A 167 2.74 6.01 -16.18
N ALA A 168 4.01 5.61 -16.12
CA ALA A 168 4.99 5.84 -17.19
C ALA A 168 4.58 5.13 -18.50
N GLY A 169 4.13 3.87 -18.40
CA GLY A 169 3.64 3.10 -19.55
C GLY A 169 2.42 3.76 -20.22
N VAL A 170 1.46 4.24 -19.44
CA VAL A 170 0.30 4.99 -19.97
C VAL A 170 0.73 6.31 -20.61
N ALA A 171 1.68 7.03 -20.03
CA ALA A 171 2.23 8.26 -20.64
C ALA A 171 2.89 7.98 -22.00
N GLN A 172 3.68 6.91 -22.11
CA GLN A 172 4.30 6.50 -23.35
C GLN A 172 3.29 6.14 -24.45
N THR A 173 2.20 5.45 -24.11
CA THR A 173 1.11 5.16 -25.06
C THR A 173 0.41 6.41 -25.57
N SER A 174 0.53 7.52 -24.82
CA SER A 174 0.00 8.84 -25.19
C SER A 174 1.03 9.73 -25.91
N ASN A 175 2.13 9.16 -26.40
CA ASN A 175 3.26 9.86 -27.02
C ASN A 175 3.93 10.92 -26.11
N LEU A 176 3.84 10.73 -24.79
CA LEU A 176 4.55 11.54 -23.82
C LEU A 176 5.81 10.78 -23.38
N ASP A 177 6.97 11.31 -23.71
CA ASP A 177 8.26 10.72 -23.29
C ASP A 177 8.56 11.14 -21.84
N VAL A 178 7.95 10.41 -20.90
CA VAL A 178 8.06 10.67 -19.46
C VAL A 178 8.78 9.52 -18.78
N SER A 179 9.93 9.79 -18.18
CA SER A 179 10.65 8.78 -17.42
C SER A 179 10.03 8.56 -16.03
N SER A 180 10.18 7.35 -15.47
CA SER A 180 9.71 7.04 -14.11
C SER A 180 10.30 7.98 -13.06
N LEU A 181 11.55 8.40 -13.22
CA LEU A 181 12.22 9.35 -12.32
C LEU A 181 11.60 10.75 -12.38
N SER A 182 11.25 11.25 -13.56
CA SER A 182 10.62 12.56 -13.71
C SER A 182 9.19 12.56 -13.14
N LEU A 183 8.48 11.42 -13.26
CA LEU A 183 7.18 11.25 -12.63
C LEU A 183 7.26 11.35 -11.10
N VAL A 184 8.19 10.63 -10.48
CA VAL A 184 8.39 10.71 -9.02
C VAL A 184 8.67 12.14 -8.57
N GLY A 185 9.52 12.88 -9.30
CA GLY A 185 9.80 14.29 -9.00
C GLY A 185 8.60 15.24 -9.11
N SER A 186 7.57 14.84 -9.86
CA SER A 186 6.33 15.61 -10.04
C SER A 186 5.22 15.24 -9.06
N LEU A 187 5.40 14.18 -8.27
CA LEU A 187 4.40 13.70 -7.31
C LEU A 187 4.55 14.42 -5.96
N PHE A 188 3.94 15.59 -5.82
CA PHE A 188 3.95 16.35 -4.58
C PHE A 188 3.21 15.66 -3.43
N TYR A 189 2.18 14.85 -3.72
CA TYR A 189 1.34 14.23 -2.69
C TYR A 189 2.12 13.29 -1.76
N PRO A 190 2.89 12.30 -2.23
CA PRO A 190 3.69 11.43 -1.36
C PRO A 190 4.73 12.21 -0.55
N MET A 191 5.35 13.22 -1.16
CA MET A 191 6.34 14.06 -0.48
C MET A 191 5.71 14.86 0.68
N LEU A 192 4.57 15.52 0.41
CA LEU A 192 3.85 16.28 1.43
C LEU A 192 3.34 15.37 2.54
N LEU A 193 2.80 14.19 2.17
CA LEU A 193 2.34 13.20 3.13
C LEU A 193 3.49 12.72 4.04
N GLY A 194 4.68 12.52 3.48
CA GLY A 194 5.88 12.15 4.24
C GLY A 194 6.29 13.24 5.24
N VAL A 195 6.30 14.50 4.80
CA VAL A 195 6.58 15.65 5.68
C VAL A 195 5.55 15.74 6.81
N CYS A 196 4.25 15.60 6.49
CA CYS A 196 3.18 15.59 7.48
C CYS A 196 3.32 14.43 8.48
N LEU A 197 3.69 13.23 8.01
CA LEU A 197 3.89 12.06 8.85
C LEU A 197 5.06 12.27 9.83
N ILE A 198 6.21 12.72 9.33
CA ILE A 198 7.38 13.03 10.16
C ILE A 198 7.04 14.15 11.17
N GLY A 199 6.34 15.20 10.74
CA GLY A 199 5.86 16.26 11.62
C GLY A 199 4.91 15.75 12.69
N ALA A 200 3.98 14.86 12.34
CA ALA A 200 3.05 14.24 13.28
C ALA A 200 3.76 13.37 14.33
N ILE A 201 4.84 12.67 13.96
CA ILE A 201 5.68 11.93 14.90
C ILE A 201 6.46 12.89 15.81
N ALA A 202 7.05 13.93 15.25
CA ALA A 202 7.86 14.90 15.99
C ALA A 202 7.06 15.70 17.02
N ILE A 203 5.82 16.11 16.68
CA ILE A 203 4.94 16.91 17.53
C ILE A 203 4.23 16.06 18.60
N HIS A 204 4.20 14.73 18.42
CA HIS A 204 3.50 13.85 19.36
C HIS A 204 4.08 13.99 20.77
N LYS A 205 3.28 14.56 21.68
CA LYS A 205 3.58 14.55 23.11
C LYS A 205 3.11 13.22 23.68
N GLU A 206 4.02 12.48 24.29
CA GLU A 206 3.66 11.32 25.11
C GLU A 206 2.61 11.75 26.14
N LYS A 207 1.41 11.23 26.04
CA LYS A 207 0.51 11.18 27.20
C LYS A 207 1.11 10.10 28.09
N THR A 208 1.88 10.53 29.09
CA THR A 208 2.34 9.65 30.16
C THR A 208 1.12 8.86 30.65
N ALA A 209 1.23 7.54 30.65
CA ALA A 209 0.18 6.61 31.10
C ALA A 209 -0.02 6.68 32.63
N ALA A 210 -0.07 7.89 33.19
CA ALA A 210 -0.27 8.19 34.61
C ALA A 210 -1.73 8.52 34.96
N ALA A 211 -2.70 8.17 34.11
CA ALA A 211 -4.12 8.45 34.33
C ALA A 211 -5.03 7.23 34.14
N ALA A 212 -4.55 6.03 34.45
CA ALA A 212 -5.37 4.82 34.51
C ALA A 212 -4.79 3.88 35.58
N ALA A 213 -4.68 4.36 36.82
CA ALA A 213 -4.58 3.57 38.05
C ALA A 213 -5.81 3.82 38.91
#